data_ddb999285ee6503bf45ea2c774fdb0d7
#
_entry.id   ddb999285ee6503bf45ea2c774fdb0d7
#
_cell.length_a   1.000
_cell.length_b   1.000
_cell.length_c   1.000
_cell.angle_alpha   90.00
_cell.angle_beta   90.00
_cell.angle_gamma   90.00
#
_symmetry.space_group_name_H-M   'P 1'
#
loop_
_entity.id
_entity.type
_entity.pdbx_description
1 polymer ?
#
loop_
_entity_poly.entity_id
_entity_poly.type
_entity_poly.pdbx_seq_one_letter_code
_entity_poly.pdbx_strand_id
1 'polypeptide(L)' 'MDLPQSPHGKFPAGSQLKHLKTSGYYRVIGLAKIEATLEMAYVYESLQTKDYWVRPQAEMEDGRFELCI' A
#
# COMPACT_ATOMS: atom_id res chain seq x y z
N MET A 1 9.75 23.37 -4.45
CA MET A 1 9.57 22.76 -4.50
C MET A 1 9.18 21.92 -4.37
N ASP A 2 9.08 21.75 -4.36
CA ASP A 2 8.68 20.89 -4.18
C ASP A 2 8.61 19.97 -3.97
N LEU A 3 8.57 19.66 -3.66
CA LEU A 3 8.53 18.73 -3.41
C LEU A 3 8.08 17.87 -3.22
N PRO A 4 8.02 17.52 -3.30
CA PRO A 4 7.42 16.57 -3.13
C PRO A 4 7.56 15.70 -2.57
N GLN A 5 7.58 15.60 -2.13
CA GLN A 5 7.62 14.71 -1.63
C GLN A 5 6.87 13.93 -1.19
N SER A 6 6.22 14.27 -1.28
CA SER A 6 5.47 13.26 -0.74
C SER A 6 5.50 12.16 -1.66
N PRO A 7 5.91 11.10 -1.20
CA PRO A 7 5.92 9.93 -2.01
C PRO A 7 4.51 9.63 -2.34
N HIS A 8 4.17 9.90 -3.54
CA HIS A 8 2.93 9.39 -4.04
C HIS A 8 3.24 7.99 -4.43
N GLY A 9 2.79 7.08 -3.68
CA GLY A 9 2.87 5.71 -4.09
C GLY A 9 2.02 5.50 -5.33
N LYS A 10 2.23 4.38 -5.95
CA LYS A 10 1.43 3.95 -7.09
C LYS A 10 -0.05 3.84 -6.73
N PHE A 11 -0.35 3.59 -5.45
CA PHE A 11 -1.70 3.37 -4.98
C PHE A 11 -2.08 4.47 -3.98
N PRO A 12 -2.92 5.44 -4.38
CA PRO A 12 -3.35 6.49 -3.46
C PRO A 12 -4.20 5.95 -2.31
N ALA A 13 -4.24 6.70 -1.21
CA ALA A 13 -5.10 6.37 -0.08
C ALA A 13 -6.54 6.19 -0.56
N GLY A 14 -7.22 5.18 -0.04
CA GLY A 14 -8.57 4.84 -0.45
C GLY A 14 -8.66 3.89 -1.62
N SER A 15 -7.54 3.59 -2.29
CA SER A 15 -7.54 2.64 -3.40
C SER A 15 -7.92 1.26 -2.92
N GLN A 16 -8.68 0.55 -3.74
CA GLN A 16 -8.95 -0.87 -3.50
C GLN A 16 -8.01 -1.70 -4.35
N LEU A 17 -7.38 -2.69 -3.73
CA LEU A 17 -6.40 -3.54 -4.38
C LEU A 17 -6.84 -4.99 -4.32
N LYS A 18 -6.39 -5.77 -5.30
CA LYS A 18 -6.54 -7.22 -5.31
C LYS A 18 -5.15 -7.84 -5.26
N HIS A 19 -4.94 -8.75 -4.31
CA HIS A 19 -3.70 -9.52 -4.25
C HIS A 19 -3.84 -10.67 -5.26
N LEU A 20 -3.00 -10.67 -6.29
CA LEU A 20 -3.20 -11.59 -7.42
C LEU A 20 -3.03 -13.05 -7.03
N LYS A 21 -2.11 -13.34 -6.11
CA LYS A 21 -1.85 -14.71 -5.72
C LYS A 21 -2.98 -15.32 -4.88
N THR A 22 -3.55 -14.54 -3.96
CA THR A 22 -4.54 -15.06 -3.01
C THR A 22 -5.97 -14.63 -3.33
N SER A 23 -6.14 -13.69 -4.25
CA SER A 23 -7.42 -13.09 -4.61
C SER A 23 -8.05 -12.30 -3.46
N GLY A 24 -7.29 -11.95 -2.43
CA GLY A 24 -7.79 -11.12 -1.35
C GLY A 24 -7.93 -9.67 -1.78
N TYR A 25 -8.90 -8.97 -1.19
CA TYR A 25 -9.13 -7.55 -1.47
C TYR A 25 -8.72 -6.72 -0.28
N TYR A 26 -8.13 -5.56 -0.57
CA TYR A 26 -7.56 -4.67 0.44
C TYR A 26 -7.87 -3.23 0.09
N ARG A 27 -7.83 -2.37 1.10
CA ARG A 27 -7.93 -0.92 0.90
C ARG A 27 -6.68 -0.25 1.41
N VAL A 28 -6.10 0.62 0.60
CA VAL A 28 -4.93 1.40 1.01
C VAL A 28 -5.37 2.48 2.00
N ILE A 29 -4.74 2.51 3.16
CA ILE A 29 -4.94 3.56 4.15
C ILE A 29 -4.01 4.73 3.83
N GLY A 30 -2.76 4.44 3.50
CA GLY A 30 -1.80 5.47 3.16
C GLY A 30 -0.38 4.94 3.16
N LEU A 31 0.55 5.84 3.02
CA LEU A 31 1.97 5.56 3.13
C LEU A 31 2.45 6.02 4.49
N ALA A 32 3.40 5.28 5.05
CA ALA A 32 4.04 5.62 6.29
C ALA A 32 5.51 5.29 6.18
N LYS A 33 6.32 5.92 7.02
CA LYS A 33 7.74 5.64 7.05
C LYS A 33 8.02 4.68 8.20
N ILE A 34 8.79 3.64 7.92
CA ILE A 34 9.23 2.71 8.96
C ILE A 34 10.36 3.39 9.72
N GLU A 35 10.16 3.63 11.00
CA GLU A 35 11.10 4.43 11.76
C GLU A 35 12.50 3.82 11.79
N ALA A 36 12.58 2.51 11.96
CA ALA A 36 13.85 1.83 12.12
C ALA A 36 14.74 1.91 10.86
N THR A 37 14.15 1.98 9.69
CA THR A 37 14.90 1.93 8.44
C THR A 37 14.71 3.17 7.58
N LEU A 38 13.70 3.98 7.90
CA LEU A 38 13.26 5.14 7.12
C LEU A 38 12.72 4.75 5.74
N GLU A 39 12.44 3.47 5.57
CA GLU A 39 11.86 2.95 4.34
C GLU A 39 10.38 3.28 4.30
N MET A 40 9.85 3.59 3.11
CA MET A 40 8.42 3.83 2.95
C MET A 40 7.67 2.51 2.89
N ALA A 41 6.49 2.51 3.48
CA ALA A 41 5.62 1.32 3.49
C ALA A 41 4.18 1.75 3.29
N TYR A 42 3.39 0.84 2.71
CA TYR A 42 1.95 1.03 2.67
C TYR A 42 1.32 0.48 3.94
N VAL A 43 0.35 1.22 4.44
CA VAL A 43 -0.57 0.73 5.46
C VAL A 43 -1.87 0.42 4.73
N TYR A 44 -2.36 -0.79 4.87
CA TYR A 44 -3.56 -1.21 4.15
C TYR A 44 -4.38 -2.16 5.00
N GLU A 45 -5.65 -2.30 4.65
CA GLU A 45 -6.62 -3.06 5.43
C GLU A 45 -7.19 -4.18 4.58
N SER A 46 -7.26 -5.39 5.13
CA SER A 46 -7.98 -6.49 4.48
C SER A 46 -9.48 -6.20 4.54
N LEU A 47 -10.15 -6.26 3.40
CA LEU A 47 -11.60 -6.06 3.37
C LEU A 47 -12.36 -7.27 3.89
N GLN A 48 -11.72 -8.45 3.94
CA GLN A 48 -12.32 -9.67 4.47
C GLN A 48 -12.17 -9.77 5.98
N THR A 49 -10.93 -9.60 6.49
CA THR A 49 -10.65 -9.86 7.89
C THR A 49 -10.63 -8.60 8.74
N LYS A 50 -10.53 -7.43 8.09
CA LYS A 50 -10.42 -6.13 8.75
C LYS A 50 -9.10 -5.92 9.49
N ASP A 51 -8.13 -6.80 9.27
CA ASP A 51 -6.79 -6.60 9.81
C ASP A 51 -6.08 -5.51 9.06
N TYR A 52 -5.21 -4.78 9.77
CA TYR A 52 -4.35 -3.79 9.15
C TYR A 52 -2.97 -4.42 8.94
N TRP A 53 -2.40 -4.12 7.79
CA TRP A 53 -1.12 -4.67 7.38
C TRP A 53 -0.19 -3.56 6.95
N VAL A 54 1.10 -3.82 7.05
CA VAL A 54 2.15 -2.91 6.59
C VAL A 54 3.11 -3.72 5.74
N ARG A 55 3.46 -3.20 4.57
CA ARG A 55 4.40 -3.84 3.67
C ARG A 55 5.25 -2.77 2.99
N PRO A 56 6.56 -3.01 2.81
CA PRO A 56 7.41 -2.03 2.12
C PRO A 56 6.84 -1.64 0.76
N GLN A 57 6.98 -0.36 0.43
CA GLN A 57 6.44 0.19 -0.80
C GLN A 57 6.92 -0.58 -2.03
N ALA A 58 8.22 -0.92 -2.08
CA ALA A 58 8.77 -1.61 -3.23
C ALA A 58 8.10 -2.96 -3.46
N GLU A 59 7.72 -3.66 -2.39
CA GLU A 59 7.03 -4.94 -2.53
C GLU A 59 5.57 -4.76 -2.94
N MET A 60 4.92 -3.73 -2.44
CA MET A 60 3.54 -3.46 -2.83
C MET A 60 3.42 -3.12 -4.32
N GLU A 61 4.46 -2.52 -4.87
CA GLU A 61 4.42 -2.02 -6.24
C GLU A 61 5.12 -2.92 -7.24
N ASP A 62 5.48 -4.13 -6.84
CA ASP A 62 6.26 -5.04 -7.70
C ASP A 62 5.40 -5.94 -8.58
N GLY A 63 4.10 -5.73 -8.60
CA GLY A 63 3.20 -6.49 -9.45
C GLY A 63 2.33 -7.50 -8.73
N ARG A 64 2.54 -7.68 -7.41
CA ARG A 64 1.72 -8.64 -6.66
C ARG A 64 0.33 -8.12 -6.31
N PHE A 65 0.10 -6.82 -6.42
CA PHE A 65 -1.20 -6.20 -6.21
C PHE A 65 -1.65 -5.49 -7.47
N GLU A 66 -2.95 -5.51 -7.72
CA GLU A 66 -3.56 -4.85 -8.85
C GLU A 66 -4.60 -3.85 -8.36
N LEU A 67 -4.58 -2.66 -8.93
CA LEU A 67 -5.56 -1.63 -8.59
C LEU A 67 -6.92 -2.04 -9.14
N CYS A 68 -7.93 -2.03 -8.29
CA CYS A 68 -9.32 -2.26 -8.70
C CYS A 68 -9.95 -0.92 -9.05
N ILE A 69 -10.58 -0.88 -10.20
CA ILE A 69 -11.19 0.35 -10.69
C ILE A 69 -12.69 0.24 -10.61
#